data_d5c61c683b653eb7851f5d01850f502a
#
_entry.id   d5c61c683b653eb7851f5d01850f502a
#
_cell.length_a   1.000
_cell.length_b   1.000
_cell.length_c   1.000
_cell.angle_alpha   90.00
_cell.angle_beta   90.00
_cell.angle_gamma   90.00
#
_symmetry.space_group_name_H-M   'P 1'
#
loop_
_entity.id
_entity.type
_entity.pdbx_description
1 polymer ?
#
loop_
_entity_poly.entity_id
_entity_poly.type
_entity_poly.pdbx_seq_one_letter_code
_entity_poly.pdbx_strand_id
1 'polypeptide(L)'
;MRKFIYSAALFAVAVFTSCSSSDDEYNKYADRSYGISAMSACSELSTALNVAYSEINNANLTEAQKTELQNILDKIADDVIVETYKQLGDAAVEMQDALGTLKSDEISQENIDNACAAFKKARKLWENSEAFLGGAASDFDIDPHIDSWPLNRDLLHQYLASGKSDYTDEQMEDATILGFHALEFILFRNGQNRKVAEFQGYDTYKGFTDIKGETELAYAEAVIADLVNHVFELQVSWQENPDANRLKAVQDAGLDYLVAKTSKSYGYNLKHAGNSSESTFGTLEAAIQQILSRTEGSCRGISDEVGTKKIANPFANGDVSYVESPYSYNSITDFANNIRSIENVWYGGMNGSSSNATYSFHKFFAENSSAVGKRVENAIADAIAKIEAMPYPFVNYCSTIWNVKFEDAELVEYPEEE
;
A
#
# COMPACT_ATOMS: atom_id res chain seq x y z
N MET A 1 11.85 25.17 -22.34
CA MET A 1 12.28 23.92 -22.97
C MET A 1 13.63 23.51 -22.39
N ARG A 2 13.64 22.81 -21.27
CA ARG A 2 14.82 22.14 -20.69
C ARG A 2 14.57 20.63 -20.81
N LYS A 3 15.40 19.97 -21.59
CA LYS A 3 15.39 18.53 -21.80
C LYS A 3 15.95 17.87 -20.54
N PHE A 4 15.14 17.12 -19.83
CA PHE A 4 15.62 16.19 -18.82
C PHE A 4 16.15 14.94 -19.53
N ILE A 5 17.42 14.68 -19.32
CA ILE A 5 18.11 13.48 -19.78
C ILE A 5 18.02 12.49 -18.62
N TYR A 6 17.21 11.45 -18.77
CA TYR A 6 17.23 10.31 -17.87
C TYR A 6 18.55 9.56 -18.06
N SER A 7 19.43 9.70 -17.08
CA SER A 7 20.63 8.86 -17.00
C SER A 7 20.25 7.51 -16.41
N ALA A 8 20.06 6.51 -17.26
CA ALA A 8 20.09 5.12 -16.83
C ALA A 8 21.49 4.80 -16.27
N ALA A 9 21.61 4.76 -14.95
CA ALA A 9 22.84 4.30 -14.30
C ALA A 9 22.94 2.79 -14.46
N LEU A 10 23.72 2.34 -15.45
CA LEU A 10 24.19 0.97 -15.52
C LEU A 10 25.17 0.74 -14.37
N PHE A 11 24.74 0.08 -13.30
CA PHE A 11 25.64 -0.42 -12.27
C PHE A 11 26.36 -1.66 -12.81
N ALA A 12 27.63 -1.51 -13.15
CA ALA A 12 28.50 -2.63 -13.38
C ALA A 12 28.83 -3.27 -12.03
N VAL A 13 28.27 -4.44 -11.77
CA VAL A 13 28.62 -5.26 -10.59
C VAL A 13 29.99 -5.86 -10.80
N ALA A 14 31.01 -5.29 -10.16
CA ALA A 14 32.32 -5.94 -10.04
C ALA A 14 32.21 -7.02 -8.96
N VAL A 15 32.16 -8.25 -9.39
CA VAL A 15 32.26 -9.42 -8.51
C VAL A 15 33.72 -9.55 -8.06
N PHE A 16 34.03 -9.09 -6.86
CA PHE A 16 35.29 -9.41 -6.22
C PHE A 16 35.18 -10.80 -5.55
N THR A 17 35.68 -11.82 -6.17
CA THR A 17 35.96 -13.11 -5.52
C THR A 17 37.19 -12.94 -4.67
N SER A 18 37.05 -12.70 -3.39
CA SER A 18 38.12 -12.83 -2.41
C SER A 18 37.97 -14.21 -1.77
N CYS A 19 38.85 -15.12 -2.13
CA CYS A 19 39.10 -16.37 -1.38
C CYS A 19 39.89 -16.03 -0.13
N SER A 20 39.26 -16.00 1.03
CA SER A 20 39.91 -16.14 2.32
C SER A 20 39.22 -17.25 3.10
N SER A 21 39.98 -18.29 3.47
CA SER A 21 39.53 -19.38 4.28
C SER A 21 39.48 -18.95 5.74
N SER A 22 38.29 -18.70 6.25
CA SER A 22 37.90 -18.83 7.65
C SER A 22 36.41 -19.12 7.66
N ASP A 23 35.95 -20.00 8.55
CA ASP A 23 34.55 -20.35 8.77
C ASP A 23 33.80 -19.14 9.35
N ASP A 24 33.59 -18.08 8.56
CA ASP A 24 32.68 -16.99 8.87
C ASP A 24 31.25 -17.52 8.61
N GLU A 25 30.50 -17.67 9.67
CA GLU A 25 29.10 -18.05 9.62
C GLU A 25 28.39 -17.09 8.66
N TYR A 26 27.74 -17.63 7.60
CA TYR A 26 27.07 -16.82 6.57
C TYR A 26 26.04 -15.92 7.19
N ASN A 27 26.31 -14.61 7.14
CA ASN A 27 25.37 -13.58 7.63
C ASN A 27 24.45 -13.09 6.49
N LYS A 28 23.24 -13.64 6.43
CA LYS A 28 22.23 -13.27 5.43
C LYS A 28 21.90 -11.77 5.40
N TYR A 29 22.05 -11.07 6.53
CA TYR A 29 21.79 -9.62 6.61
C TYR A 29 22.90 -8.78 5.95
N ALA A 30 24.06 -9.32 5.71
CA ALA A 30 25.14 -8.66 4.98
C ALA A 30 25.07 -8.93 3.46
N ASP A 31 24.25 -9.88 3.02
CA ASP A 31 24.13 -10.26 1.61
C ASP A 31 23.16 -9.34 0.85
N ARG A 32 23.73 -8.43 0.07
CA ARG A 32 22.96 -7.47 -0.74
C ARG A 32 22.21 -8.10 -1.92
N SER A 33 22.48 -9.36 -2.28
CA SER A 33 21.88 -10.01 -3.45
C SER A 33 20.36 -10.13 -3.35
N TYR A 34 19.81 -10.29 -2.15
CA TYR A 34 18.37 -10.39 -1.92
C TYR A 34 17.64 -9.11 -2.31
N GLY A 35 18.05 -7.97 -1.76
CA GLY A 35 17.41 -6.68 -2.08
C GLY A 35 17.59 -6.29 -3.56
N ILE A 36 18.79 -6.50 -4.13
CA ILE A 36 19.05 -6.26 -5.55
C ILE A 36 18.12 -7.12 -6.42
N SER A 37 17.93 -8.40 -6.07
CA SER A 37 17.05 -9.31 -6.81
C SER A 37 15.58 -8.88 -6.73
N ALA A 38 15.11 -8.45 -5.56
CA ALA A 38 13.74 -7.96 -5.38
C ALA A 38 13.49 -6.69 -6.20
N MET A 39 14.39 -5.70 -6.14
CA MET A 39 14.31 -4.47 -6.95
C MET A 39 14.31 -4.78 -8.45
N SER A 40 15.17 -5.68 -8.91
CA SER A 40 15.24 -6.10 -10.32
C SER A 40 13.95 -6.79 -10.78
N ALA A 41 13.34 -7.63 -9.94
CA ALA A 41 12.09 -8.30 -10.26
C ALA A 41 10.91 -7.32 -10.36
N CYS A 42 10.84 -6.32 -9.48
CA CYS A 42 9.85 -5.24 -9.58
C CYS A 42 10.01 -4.43 -10.89
N SER A 43 11.24 -4.09 -11.27
CA SER A 43 11.54 -3.39 -12.53
C SER A 43 11.13 -4.20 -13.77
N GLU A 44 11.37 -5.52 -13.76
CA GLU A 44 10.91 -6.41 -14.85
C GLU A 44 9.39 -6.47 -14.90
N LEU A 45 8.70 -6.54 -13.76
CA LEU A 45 7.24 -6.53 -13.69
C LEU A 45 6.65 -5.23 -14.25
N SER A 46 7.19 -4.08 -13.85
CA SER A 46 6.81 -2.77 -14.40
C SER A 46 6.97 -2.74 -15.92
N THR A 47 8.09 -3.23 -16.43
CA THR A 47 8.35 -3.33 -17.86
C THR A 47 7.35 -4.26 -18.56
N ALA A 48 7.06 -5.41 -17.99
CA ALA A 48 6.13 -6.39 -18.54
C ALA A 48 4.70 -5.84 -18.63
N LEU A 49 4.25 -5.12 -17.60
CA LEU A 49 2.93 -4.46 -17.57
C LEU A 49 2.82 -3.37 -18.63
N ASN A 50 3.87 -2.55 -18.79
CA ASN A 50 3.90 -1.53 -19.84
C ASN A 50 3.89 -2.13 -21.25
N VAL A 51 4.56 -3.27 -21.45
CA VAL A 51 4.49 -4.02 -22.72
C VAL A 51 3.09 -4.56 -22.95
N ALA A 52 2.43 -5.12 -21.94
CA ALA A 52 1.07 -5.61 -22.04
C ALA A 52 0.07 -4.51 -22.41
N TYR A 53 0.15 -3.35 -21.75
CA TYR A 53 -0.64 -2.18 -22.15
C TYR A 53 -0.36 -1.74 -23.58
N SER A 54 0.92 -1.67 -23.97
CA SER A 54 1.32 -1.24 -25.33
C SER A 54 0.81 -2.20 -26.42
N GLU A 55 0.76 -3.48 -26.13
CA GLU A 55 0.19 -4.51 -27.02
C GLU A 55 -1.29 -4.22 -27.31
N ILE A 56 -2.09 -3.91 -26.28
CA ILE A 56 -3.49 -3.53 -26.42
C ILE A 56 -3.62 -2.20 -27.18
N ASN A 57 -2.88 -1.18 -26.76
CA ASN A 57 -3.00 0.19 -27.26
C ASN A 57 -2.62 0.32 -28.74
N ASN A 58 -1.68 -0.51 -29.22
CA ASN A 58 -1.21 -0.50 -30.61
C ASN A 58 -1.93 -1.50 -31.52
N ALA A 59 -2.80 -2.36 -30.97
CA ALA A 59 -3.52 -3.36 -31.75
C ALA A 59 -4.69 -2.75 -32.52
N ASN A 60 -4.99 -3.31 -33.69
CA ASN A 60 -6.25 -3.06 -34.39
C ASN A 60 -7.33 -3.97 -33.80
N LEU A 61 -7.84 -3.61 -32.62
CA LEU A 61 -8.82 -4.43 -31.90
C LEU A 61 -10.12 -4.59 -32.68
N THR A 62 -10.61 -5.80 -32.76
CA THR A 62 -11.96 -6.10 -33.25
C THR A 62 -13.00 -5.64 -32.23
N GLU A 63 -14.24 -5.45 -32.62
CA GLU A 63 -15.34 -5.10 -31.71
C GLU A 63 -15.55 -6.19 -30.62
N ALA A 64 -15.30 -7.45 -30.93
CA ALA A 64 -15.35 -8.54 -29.96
C ALA A 64 -14.28 -8.40 -28.89
N GLN A 65 -13.04 -8.08 -29.27
CA GLN A 65 -11.94 -7.82 -28.32
C GLN A 65 -12.18 -6.57 -27.48
N LYS A 66 -12.74 -5.50 -28.05
CA LYS A 66 -13.11 -4.30 -27.28
C LYS A 66 -14.19 -4.62 -26.26
N THR A 67 -15.21 -5.40 -26.65
CA THR A 67 -16.25 -5.86 -25.73
C THR A 67 -15.67 -6.73 -24.62
N GLU A 68 -14.74 -7.62 -24.94
CA GLU A 68 -14.07 -8.45 -23.95
C GLU A 68 -13.25 -7.60 -22.95
N LEU A 69 -12.47 -6.64 -23.45
CA LEU A 69 -11.69 -5.72 -22.61
C LEU A 69 -12.60 -4.87 -21.72
N GLN A 70 -13.75 -4.40 -22.20
CA GLN A 70 -14.72 -3.71 -21.37
C GLN A 70 -15.26 -4.64 -20.27
N ASN A 71 -15.63 -5.88 -20.61
CA ASN A 71 -16.05 -6.85 -19.59
C ASN A 71 -14.97 -7.16 -18.55
N ILE A 72 -13.69 -7.10 -18.94
CA ILE A 72 -12.57 -7.21 -17.99
C ILE A 72 -12.55 -6.02 -17.03
N LEU A 73 -12.70 -4.79 -17.52
CA LEU A 73 -12.76 -3.60 -16.67
C LEU A 73 -13.95 -3.64 -15.72
N ASP A 74 -15.12 -4.08 -16.21
CA ASP A 74 -16.32 -4.26 -15.38
C ASP A 74 -16.06 -5.23 -14.22
N LYS A 75 -15.40 -6.36 -14.52
CA LYS A 75 -15.03 -7.36 -13.51
C LYS A 75 -13.97 -6.87 -12.54
N ILE A 76 -12.98 -6.13 -13.00
CA ILE A 76 -11.98 -5.50 -12.13
C ILE A 76 -12.65 -4.52 -11.19
N ALA A 77 -13.57 -3.68 -11.68
CA ALA A 77 -14.31 -2.75 -10.85
C ALA A 77 -15.10 -3.47 -9.75
N ASP A 78 -15.88 -4.50 -10.10
CA ASP A 78 -16.79 -5.16 -9.18
C ASP A 78 -16.11 -6.22 -8.30
N ASP A 79 -15.34 -7.14 -8.92
CA ASP A 79 -14.85 -8.35 -8.26
C ASP A 79 -13.44 -8.18 -7.65
N VAL A 80 -12.74 -7.09 -7.98
CA VAL A 80 -11.43 -6.75 -7.40
C VAL A 80 -11.52 -5.48 -6.56
N ILE A 81 -11.77 -4.33 -7.17
CA ILE A 81 -11.67 -3.03 -6.50
C ILE A 81 -12.75 -2.88 -5.43
N VAL A 82 -14.02 -2.99 -5.82
CA VAL A 82 -15.16 -2.84 -4.90
C VAL A 82 -15.12 -3.92 -3.81
N GLU A 83 -14.78 -5.16 -4.14
CA GLU A 83 -14.70 -6.23 -3.16
C GLU A 83 -13.54 -6.02 -2.17
N THR A 84 -12.37 -5.55 -2.64
CA THR A 84 -11.23 -5.20 -1.77
C THR A 84 -11.63 -4.10 -0.78
N TYR A 85 -12.19 -3.00 -1.26
CA TYR A 85 -12.57 -1.88 -0.39
C TYR A 85 -13.73 -2.22 0.55
N LYS A 86 -14.63 -3.11 0.14
CA LYS A 86 -15.67 -3.62 1.03
C LYS A 86 -15.07 -4.42 2.18
N GLN A 87 -14.15 -5.35 1.88
CA GLN A 87 -13.48 -6.14 2.92
C GLN A 87 -12.58 -5.27 3.81
N LEU A 88 -11.91 -4.26 3.24
CA LEU A 88 -11.14 -3.28 3.99
C LEU A 88 -12.05 -2.49 4.95
N GLY A 89 -13.22 -2.04 4.50
CA GLY A 89 -14.20 -1.36 5.35
C GLY A 89 -14.69 -2.23 6.50
N ASP A 90 -14.97 -3.52 6.24
CA ASP A 90 -15.34 -4.47 7.29
C ASP A 90 -14.18 -4.68 8.29
N ALA A 91 -12.94 -4.80 7.80
CA ALA A 91 -11.77 -4.98 8.65
C ALA A 91 -11.39 -3.71 9.45
N ALA A 92 -11.61 -2.53 8.89
CA ALA A 92 -11.38 -1.26 9.59
C ALA A 92 -12.36 -1.08 10.77
N VAL A 93 -13.63 -1.46 10.60
CA VAL A 93 -14.61 -1.48 11.71
C VAL A 93 -14.21 -2.51 12.77
N GLU A 94 -13.81 -3.72 12.36
CA GLU A 94 -13.32 -4.74 13.32
C GLU A 94 -12.10 -4.24 14.11
N MET A 95 -11.19 -3.51 13.47
CA MET A 95 -10.04 -2.88 14.12
C MET A 95 -10.47 -1.76 15.07
N GLN A 96 -11.43 -0.92 14.67
CA GLN A 96 -11.99 0.13 15.53
C GLN A 96 -12.65 -0.46 16.79
N ASP A 97 -13.47 -1.51 16.63
CA ASP A 97 -14.10 -2.20 17.75
C ASP A 97 -13.06 -2.80 18.70
N ALA A 98 -12.01 -3.44 18.15
CA ALA A 98 -10.92 -4.02 18.93
C ALA A 98 -10.14 -2.95 19.71
N LEU A 99 -9.78 -1.83 19.07
CA LEU A 99 -9.11 -0.70 19.73
C LEU A 99 -9.99 -0.08 20.83
N GLY A 100 -11.29 0.04 20.61
CA GLY A 100 -12.25 0.54 21.61
C GLY A 100 -12.32 -0.30 22.90
N THR A 101 -11.80 -1.54 22.87
CA THR A 101 -11.68 -2.38 24.10
C THR A 101 -10.43 -2.06 24.94
N LEU A 102 -9.49 -1.24 24.42
CA LEU A 102 -8.20 -0.93 25.06
C LEU A 102 -8.32 0.26 26.02
N LYS A 103 -9.23 0.20 26.98
CA LYS A 103 -9.32 1.22 28.04
C LYS A 103 -8.26 0.97 29.11
N SER A 104 -7.58 2.00 29.53
CA SER A 104 -6.38 1.92 30.39
C SER A 104 -6.60 1.18 31.71
N ASP A 105 -7.79 1.21 32.27
CA ASP A 105 -8.16 0.56 33.53
C ASP A 105 -8.65 -0.90 33.37
N GLU A 106 -9.04 -1.30 32.15
CA GLU A 106 -9.56 -2.62 31.82
C GLU A 106 -8.71 -3.38 30.79
N ILE A 107 -7.54 -2.83 30.40
CA ILE A 107 -6.70 -3.38 29.36
C ILE A 107 -6.17 -4.78 29.72
N SER A 108 -6.27 -5.71 28.78
CA SER A 108 -5.72 -7.07 28.88
C SER A 108 -4.80 -7.39 27.72
N GLN A 109 -3.90 -8.35 27.89
CA GLN A 109 -3.04 -8.79 26.79
C GLN A 109 -3.85 -9.39 25.63
N GLU A 110 -4.95 -10.09 25.93
CA GLU A 110 -5.86 -10.64 24.94
C GLU A 110 -6.47 -9.51 24.06
N ASN A 111 -6.92 -8.40 24.66
CA ASN A 111 -7.47 -7.28 23.92
C ASN A 111 -6.42 -6.61 23.04
N ILE A 112 -5.19 -6.45 23.53
CA ILE A 112 -4.06 -5.93 22.72
C ILE A 112 -3.78 -6.88 21.55
N ASP A 113 -3.70 -8.18 21.80
CA ASP A 113 -3.41 -9.16 20.76
C ASP A 113 -4.53 -9.20 19.71
N ASN A 114 -5.79 -9.02 20.10
CA ASN A 114 -6.93 -8.90 19.18
C ASN A 114 -6.84 -7.62 18.33
N ALA A 115 -6.51 -6.48 18.94
CA ALA A 115 -6.31 -5.22 18.19
C ALA A 115 -5.14 -5.33 17.20
N CYS A 116 -4.03 -5.94 17.59
CA CYS A 116 -2.89 -6.19 16.71
C CYS A 116 -3.25 -7.14 15.55
N ALA A 117 -4.08 -8.15 15.79
CA ALA A 117 -4.54 -9.06 14.74
C ALA A 117 -5.49 -8.36 13.75
N ALA A 118 -6.42 -7.53 14.25
CA ALA A 118 -7.32 -6.73 13.44
C ALA A 118 -6.55 -5.71 12.59
N PHE A 119 -5.54 -5.04 13.17
CA PHE A 119 -4.61 -4.17 12.43
C PHE A 119 -3.97 -4.90 11.25
N LYS A 120 -3.34 -6.06 11.47
CA LYS A 120 -2.67 -6.83 10.41
C LYS A 120 -3.64 -7.28 9.32
N LYS A 121 -4.89 -7.58 9.67
CA LYS A 121 -5.95 -7.92 8.72
C LYS A 121 -6.33 -6.73 7.85
N ALA A 122 -6.57 -5.56 8.44
CA ALA A 122 -6.93 -4.35 7.73
C ALA A 122 -5.74 -3.87 6.86
N ARG A 123 -4.52 -3.82 7.41
CA ARG A 123 -3.29 -3.46 6.68
C ARG A 123 -3.10 -4.32 5.44
N LYS A 124 -3.24 -5.64 5.56
CA LYS A 124 -3.14 -6.53 4.39
C LYS A 124 -4.12 -6.18 3.28
N LEU A 125 -5.35 -5.80 3.61
CA LEU A 125 -6.36 -5.44 2.62
C LEU A 125 -6.07 -4.10 1.97
N TRP A 126 -5.52 -3.15 2.72
CA TRP A 126 -5.01 -1.90 2.18
C TRP A 126 -3.89 -2.15 1.17
N GLU A 127 -2.84 -2.88 1.55
CA GLU A 127 -1.72 -3.22 0.67
C GLU A 127 -2.17 -3.99 -0.60
N ASN A 128 -3.24 -4.76 -0.51
CA ASN A 128 -3.87 -5.41 -1.67
C ASN A 128 -4.70 -4.44 -2.53
N SER A 129 -4.77 -3.15 -2.21
CA SER A 129 -5.43 -2.12 -3.02
C SER A 129 -4.48 -1.21 -3.80
N GLU A 130 -3.19 -1.30 -3.56
CA GLU A 130 -2.16 -0.42 -4.09
C GLU A 130 -2.09 -0.37 -5.63
N ALA A 131 -2.49 -1.44 -6.32
CA ALA A 131 -2.55 -1.46 -7.78
C ALA A 131 -3.68 -0.59 -8.38
N PHE A 132 -4.56 0.02 -7.57
CA PHE A 132 -5.70 0.78 -8.06
C PHE A 132 -6.08 2.00 -7.19
N LEU A 133 -5.08 2.64 -6.58
CA LEU A 133 -5.25 3.90 -5.85
C LEU A 133 -5.56 5.08 -6.79
N GLY A 134 -5.21 4.96 -8.07
CA GLY A 134 -5.56 5.98 -9.07
C GLY A 134 -7.07 6.14 -9.24
N GLY A 135 -7.58 7.30 -8.90
CA GLY A 135 -9.00 7.62 -8.84
C GLY A 135 -9.36 8.20 -7.48
N ALA A 136 -10.31 7.61 -6.74
CA ALA A 136 -10.80 8.16 -5.49
C ALA A 136 -9.69 8.43 -4.46
N ALA A 137 -8.77 7.50 -4.27
CA ALA A 137 -7.71 7.63 -3.27
C ALA A 137 -6.83 8.88 -3.50
N SER A 138 -6.48 9.14 -4.78
CA SER A 138 -5.68 10.31 -5.15
C SER A 138 -6.49 11.58 -5.36
N ASP A 139 -7.72 11.49 -5.91
CA ASP A 139 -8.52 12.67 -6.27
C ASP A 139 -9.18 13.33 -5.04
N PHE A 140 -9.39 12.59 -3.96
CA PHE A 140 -9.99 13.07 -2.70
C PHE A 140 -8.99 13.11 -1.54
N ASP A 141 -7.69 12.97 -1.83
CA ASP A 141 -6.63 13.01 -0.82
C ASP A 141 -6.80 11.98 0.31
N ILE A 142 -7.36 10.80 -0.02
CA ILE A 142 -7.67 9.74 0.96
C ILE A 142 -6.41 9.00 1.39
N ASP A 143 -5.50 8.74 0.46
CA ASP A 143 -4.30 7.95 0.69
C ASP A 143 -3.45 8.47 1.86
N PRO A 144 -3.13 9.77 1.98
CA PRO A 144 -2.36 10.30 3.11
C PRO A 144 -3.04 10.10 4.48
N HIS A 145 -4.37 10.09 4.55
CA HIS A 145 -5.10 9.81 5.79
C HIS A 145 -5.00 8.34 6.23
N ILE A 146 -4.85 7.43 5.26
CA ILE A 146 -4.79 5.99 5.54
C ILE A 146 -3.35 5.52 5.74
N ASP A 147 -2.39 5.99 4.90
CA ASP A 147 -1.08 5.36 4.78
C ASP A 147 0.09 6.33 4.61
N SER A 148 0.03 7.52 5.20
CA SER A 148 1.16 8.46 5.15
C SER A 148 2.40 7.89 5.82
N TRP A 149 3.53 7.88 5.12
CA TRP A 149 4.80 7.32 5.59
C TRP A 149 6.01 8.07 4.96
N PRO A 150 7.14 8.17 5.65
CA PRO A 150 7.42 7.66 7.01
C PRO A 150 6.70 8.45 8.12
N LEU A 151 6.37 7.75 9.21
CA LEU A 151 5.77 8.38 10.39
C LEU A 151 6.66 9.49 10.95
N ASN A 152 6.13 10.70 11.08
CA ASN A 152 6.81 11.83 11.70
C ASN A 152 6.80 11.69 13.24
N ARG A 153 7.80 10.98 13.77
CA ARG A 153 7.90 10.68 15.21
C ARG A 153 8.02 11.93 16.07
N ASP A 154 8.72 12.95 15.58
CA ASP A 154 8.93 14.19 16.36
C ASP A 154 7.62 14.97 16.48
N LEU A 155 6.86 15.06 15.41
CA LEU A 155 5.55 15.69 15.43
C LEU A 155 4.56 14.89 16.27
N LEU A 156 4.54 13.55 16.12
CA LEU A 156 3.70 12.66 16.94
C LEU A 156 4.02 12.84 18.44
N HIS A 157 5.30 12.86 18.82
CA HIS A 157 5.69 13.12 20.21
C HIS A 157 5.17 14.48 20.71
N GLN A 158 5.40 15.56 19.94
CA GLN A 158 4.93 16.91 20.30
C GLN A 158 3.40 16.92 20.49
N TYR A 159 2.69 16.22 19.62
CA TYR A 159 1.24 16.12 19.67
C TYR A 159 0.77 15.39 20.93
N LEU A 160 1.30 14.21 21.22
CA LEU A 160 0.99 13.42 22.41
C LEU A 160 1.40 14.13 23.72
N ALA A 161 2.56 14.80 23.74
CA ALA A 161 3.06 15.54 24.90
C ALA A 161 2.24 16.81 25.20
N SER A 162 1.45 17.31 24.24
CA SER A 162 0.61 18.50 24.43
C SER A 162 -0.49 18.32 25.49
N GLY A 163 -0.77 17.07 25.88
CA GLY A 163 -1.81 16.71 26.84
C GLY A 163 -3.24 17.01 26.38
N LYS A 164 -3.43 17.23 25.08
CA LYS A 164 -4.75 17.42 24.50
C LYS A 164 -5.49 16.08 24.47
N SER A 165 -6.71 16.07 24.96
CA SER A 165 -7.59 14.88 24.94
C SER A 165 -8.66 14.94 23.85
N ASP A 166 -8.85 16.11 23.24
CA ASP A 166 -9.83 16.32 22.18
C ASP A 166 -9.10 16.34 20.83
N TYR A 167 -9.01 15.20 20.21
CA TYR A 167 -8.47 15.04 18.87
C TYR A 167 -9.55 15.40 17.87
N THR A 168 -9.60 16.66 17.45
CA THR A 168 -10.51 17.14 16.42
C THR A 168 -9.85 17.12 15.05
N ASP A 169 -10.64 17.15 13.98
CA ASP A 169 -10.15 17.17 12.60
C ASP A 169 -9.11 18.29 12.37
N GLU A 170 -9.34 19.51 12.93
CA GLU A 170 -8.37 20.62 12.87
C GLU A 170 -7.02 20.31 13.52
N GLN A 171 -6.96 19.32 14.41
CA GLN A 171 -5.72 18.94 15.12
C GLN A 171 -5.02 17.77 14.44
N MET A 172 -5.70 17.09 13.53
CA MET A 172 -5.23 15.95 12.77
C MET A 172 -5.00 16.32 11.28
N GLU A 173 -4.73 17.61 11.01
CA GLU A 173 -4.47 18.09 9.65
C GLU A 173 -3.16 17.56 9.04
N ASP A 174 -2.20 17.11 9.88
CA ASP A 174 -0.94 16.58 9.38
C ASP A 174 -1.02 15.07 9.23
N ALA A 175 -1.22 14.62 7.99
CA ALA A 175 -1.33 13.22 7.63
C ALA A 175 -0.11 12.38 8.06
N THR A 176 1.07 12.98 8.24
CA THR A 176 2.30 12.26 8.60
C THR A 176 2.29 11.65 10.01
N ILE A 177 1.24 11.92 10.79
CA ILE A 177 1.02 11.32 12.11
C ILE A 177 -0.27 10.49 12.19
N LEU A 178 -0.94 10.25 11.05
CA LEU A 178 -2.21 9.52 10.97
C LEU A 178 -2.06 8.10 10.44
N GLY A 179 -3.19 7.46 10.21
CA GLY A 179 -3.31 6.22 9.46
C GLY A 179 -2.68 4.99 10.12
N PHE A 180 -2.36 4.02 9.27
CA PHE A 180 -1.80 2.75 9.70
C PHE A 180 -0.47 2.89 10.43
N HIS A 181 0.43 3.78 9.99
CA HIS A 181 1.76 3.89 10.60
C HIS A 181 1.73 4.48 12.00
N ALA A 182 0.80 5.40 12.30
CA ALA A 182 0.56 5.86 13.65
C ALA A 182 0.00 4.76 14.56
N LEU A 183 -0.98 3.99 14.06
CA LEU A 183 -1.55 2.86 14.80
C LEU A 183 -0.53 1.73 14.98
N GLU A 184 0.31 1.47 13.98
CA GLU A 184 1.42 0.53 14.06
C GLU A 184 2.39 0.89 15.19
N PHE A 185 2.80 2.17 15.24
CA PHE A 185 3.66 2.66 16.30
C PHE A 185 3.04 2.46 17.68
N ILE A 186 1.75 2.68 17.84
CA ILE A 186 1.08 2.50 19.14
C ILE A 186 0.95 1.02 19.52
N LEU A 187 0.68 0.13 18.57
CA LEU A 187 0.36 -1.28 18.85
C LEU A 187 1.58 -2.20 18.94
N PHE A 188 2.69 -1.85 18.28
CA PHE A 188 3.82 -2.78 18.12
C PHE A 188 5.16 -2.17 18.58
N ARG A 189 6.06 -3.04 19.04
CA ARG A 189 7.49 -2.75 19.28
C ARG A 189 8.34 -3.94 18.87
N ASN A 190 9.37 -3.71 18.06
CA ASN A 190 10.33 -4.75 17.64
C ASN A 190 9.66 -6.03 17.09
N GLY A 191 8.63 -5.88 16.28
CA GLY A 191 7.87 -6.97 15.69
C GLY A 191 6.94 -7.73 16.64
N GLN A 192 6.78 -7.23 17.88
CA GLN A 192 5.93 -7.84 18.90
C GLN A 192 4.76 -6.91 19.28
N ASN A 193 3.63 -7.50 19.64
CA ASN A 193 2.54 -6.77 20.27
C ASN A 193 3.04 -6.18 21.59
N ARG A 194 2.72 -4.91 21.85
CA ARG A 194 3.07 -4.24 23.11
C ARG A 194 2.40 -4.94 24.30
N LYS A 195 2.93 -4.69 25.49
CA LYS A 195 2.47 -5.36 26.71
C LYS A 195 1.57 -4.45 27.53
N VAL A 196 0.65 -5.04 28.29
CA VAL A 196 -0.26 -4.30 29.19
C VAL A 196 0.46 -3.27 30.04
N ALA A 197 1.64 -3.60 30.60
CA ALA A 197 2.40 -2.71 31.46
C ALA A 197 2.88 -1.42 30.73
N GLU A 198 3.07 -1.46 29.43
CA GLU A 198 3.47 -0.29 28.62
C GLU A 198 2.31 0.69 28.45
N PHE A 199 1.06 0.20 28.40
CA PHE A 199 -0.13 1.05 28.32
C PHE A 199 -0.63 1.54 29.68
N GLN A 200 -0.32 0.82 30.76
CA GLN A 200 -0.64 1.25 32.14
C GLN A 200 0.38 2.22 32.74
N GLY A 201 1.47 2.47 32.04
CA GLY A 201 2.57 3.35 32.46
C GLY A 201 2.94 4.37 31.42
N TYR A 202 4.24 4.57 31.27
CA TYR A 202 4.84 5.40 30.23
C TYR A 202 5.41 4.51 29.12
N ASP A 203 5.46 5.06 27.90
CA ASP A 203 6.12 4.37 26.79
C ASP A 203 7.61 4.15 27.09
N THR A 204 8.15 3.08 26.55
CA THR A 204 9.58 2.73 26.70
C THR A 204 10.40 3.07 25.45
N TYR A 205 9.75 3.52 24.38
CA TYR A 205 10.41 3.86 23.12
C TYR A 205 11.27 5.12 23.29
N LYS A 206 12.43 5.11 22.67
CA LYS A 206 13.36 6.25 22.69
C LYS A 206 12.67 7.52 22.16
N GLY A 207 12.67 8.57 22.95
CA GLY A 207 11.99 9.83 22.62
C GLY A 207 10.53 9.93 23.08
N PHE A 208 9.94 8.85 23.62
CA PHE A 208 8.53 8.81 24.07
C PHE A 208 8.38 8.45 25.56
N THR A 209 9.46 8.38 26.30
CA THR A 209 9.45 7.93 27.71
C THR A 209 8.71 8.84 28.68
N ASP A 210 8.25 10.00 28.24
CA ASP A 210 7.40 10.95 28.95
C ASP A 210 5.92 10.85 28.56
N ILE A 211 5.60 10.03 27.52
CA ILE A 211 4.24 9.83 27.03
C ILE A 211 3.58 8.69 27.80
N LYS A 212 2.36 8.93 28.29
CA LYS A 212 1.57 7.90 28.97
C LYS A 212 0.83 7.03 27.97
N GLY A 213 0.75 5.74 28.25
CA GLY A 213 0.00 4.79 27.43
C GLY A 213 -1.49 5.14 27.30
N GLU A 214 -2.11 5.74 28.33
CA GLU A 214 -3.50 6.23 28.22
C GLU A 214 -3.66 7.34 27.17
N THR A 215 -2.65 8.19 26.97
CA THR A 215 -2.66 9.23 25.94
C THR A 215 -2.52 8.63 24.55
N GLU A 216 -1.65 7.62 24.40
CA GLU A 216 -1.49 6.88 23.15
C GLU A 216 -2.78 6.16 22.74
N LEU A 217 -3.49 5.53 23.70
CA LEU A 217 -4.75 4.85 23.42
C LEU A 217 -5.86 5.83 23.03
N ALA A 218 -5.97 6.98 23.68
CA ALA A 218 -6.93 8.02 23.33
C ALA A 218 -6.66 8.56 21.91
N TYR A 219 -5.38 8.72 21.57
CA TYR A 219 -4.97 9.12 20.22
C TYR A 219 -5.31 8.03 19.18
N ALA A 220 -5.05 6.75 19.49
CA ALA A 220 -5.39 5.65 18.61
C ALA A 220 -6.90 5.56 18.31
N GLU A 221 -7.77 5.89 19.28
CA GLU A 221 -9.23 5.96 19.07
C GLU A 221 -9.61 7.05 18.05
N ALA A 222 -8.93 8.20 18.07
CA ALA A 222 -9.17 9.26 17.10
C ALA A 222 -8.65 8.88 15.70
N VAL A 223 -7.41 8.37 15.62
CA VAL A 223 -6.80 7.95 14.35
C VAL A 223 -7.60 6.86 13.66
N ILE A 224 -8.10 5.86 14.42
CA ILE A 224 -8.90 4.80 13.81
C ILE A 224 -10.26 5.31 13.35
N ALA A 225 -10.85 6.31 14.01
CA ALA A 225 -12.11 6.91 13.56
C ALA A 225 -11.94 7.68 12.23
N ASP A 226 -10.86 8.43 12.08
CA ASP A 226 -10.48 9.08 10.83
C ASP A 226 -10.24 8.04 9.72
N LEU A 227 -9.41 7.04 9.96
CA LEU A 227 -9.13 5.97 9.02
C LEU A 227 -10.41 5.26 8.54
N VAL A 228 -11.35 4.94 9.44
CA VAL A 228 -12.64 4.32 9.07
C VAL A 228 -13.46 5.22 8.16
N ASN A 229 -13.50 6.53 8.42
CA ASN A 229 -14.22 7.49 7.57
C ASN A 229 -13.65 7.51 6.15
N HIS A 230 -12.34 7.58 6.01
CA HIS A 230 -11.67 7.61 4.71
C HIS A 230 -11.72 6.25 3.99
N VAL A 231 -11.69 5.13 4.69
CA VAL A 231 -11.94 3.80 4.10
C VAL A 231 -13.38 3.69 3.60
N PHE A 232 -14.37 4.25 4.32
CA PHE A 232 -15.76 4.28 3.83
C PHE A 232 -15.91 5.22 2.63
N GLU A 233 -15.26 6.38 2.64
CA GLU A 233 -15.21 7.29 1.50
C GLU A 233 -14.69 6.57 0.26
N LEU A 234 -13.56 5.87 0.38
CA LEU A 234 -12.95 5.10 -0.69
C LEU A 234 -13.90 4.02 -1.23
N GLN A 235 -14.53 3.24 -0.35
CA GLN A 235 -15.49 2.22 -0.73
C GLN A 235 -16.71 2.81 -1.44
N VAL A 236 -17.33 3.85 -0.87
CA VAL A 236 -18.53 4.50 -1.42
C VAL A 236 -18.22 5.13 -2.77
N SER A 237 -17.04 5.70 -2.93
CA SER A 237 -16.60 6.34 -4.18
C SER A 237 -16.51 5.37 -5.36
N TRP A 238 -16.22 4.11 -5.12
CA TRP A 238 -16.15 3.09 -6.18
C TRP A 238 -17.48 2.39 -6.46
N GLN A 239 -18.40 2.37 -5.51
CA GLN A 239 -19.66 1.63 -5.63
C GLN A 239 -20.76 2.44 -6.34
N GLU A 240 -21.48 1.79 -7.27
CA GLU A 240 -22.67 2.39 -7.87
C GLU A 240 -23.88 2.39 -6.91
N ASN A 241 -23.95 1.39 -6.05
CA ASN A 241 -25.03 1.25 -5.05
C ASN A 241 -24.38 0.92 -3.69
N PRO A 242 -23.80 1.93 -3.01
CA PRO A 242 -23.12 1.71 -1.73
C PRO A 242 -24.10 1.34 -0.61
N ASP A 243 -23.58 0.70 0.44
CA ASP A 243 -24.31 0.47 1.68
C ASP A 243 -24.81 1.81 2.26
N ALA A 244 -26.10 1.86 2.65
CA ALA A 244 -26.73 3.09 3.07
C ALA A 244 -26.15 3.69 4.36
N ASN A 245 -25.62 2.84 5.27
CA ASN A 245 -25.03 3.32 6.52
C ASN A 245 -23.65 3.92 6.27
N ARG A 246 -22.84 3.28 5.39
CA ARG A 246 -21.51 3.78 5.00
C ARG A 246 -21.63 5.07 4.19
N LEU A 247 -22.58 5.13 3.24
CA LEU A 247 -22.87 6.37 2.51
C LEU A 247 -23.26 7.49 3.47
N LYS A 248 -24.12 7.18 4.45
CA LYS A 248 -24.51 8.17 5.46
C LYS A 248 -23.31 8.64 6.30
N ALA A 249 -22.42 7.76 6.70
CA ALA A 249 -21.23 8.13 7.46
C ALA A 249 -20.33 9.09 6.66
N VAL A 250 -20.08 8.82 5.38
CA VAL A 250 -19.33 9.69 4.47
C VAL A 250 -19.99 11.06 4.32
N GLN A 251 -21.32 11.10 4.15
CA GLN A 251 -22.07 12.34 4.04
C GLN A 251 -22.08 13.15 5.36
N ASP A 252 -22.22 12.47 6.50
CA ASP A 252 -22.19 13.13 7.83
C ASP A 252 -20.79 13.71 8.13
N ALA A 253 -19.74 13.09 7.62
CA ALA A 253 -18.36 13.58 7.70
C ALA A 253 -18.05 14.70 6.67
N GLY A 254 -18.97 14.97 5.73
CA GLY A 254 -18.80 16.01 4.72
C GLY A 254 -17.78 15.68 3.63
N LEU A 255 -17.47 14.38 3.44
CA LEU A 255 -16.48 13.91 2.49
C LEU A 255 -17.04 13.78 1.06
N ASP A 256 -16.21 14.02 0.06
CA ASP A 256 -16.53 13.86 -1.35
C ASP A 256 -16.48 12.38 -1.75
N TYR A 257 -17.37 11.92 -2.62
CA TYR A 257 -17.41 10.51 -3.04
C TYR A 257 -17.85 10.29 -4.50
N LEU A 258 -18.07 11.33 -5.25
CA LEU A 258 -18.47 11.24 -6.65
C LEU A 258 -17.51 12.03 -7.55
N VAL A 259 -17.22 11.46 -8.70
CA VAL A 259 -16.43 12.12 -9.74
C VAL A 259 -17.14 13.42 -10.16
N ALA A 260 -16.53 14.56 -9.93
CA ALA A 260 -17.15 15.88 -10.13
C ALA A 260 -17.73 16.09 -11.54
N LYS A 261 -17.03 15.60 -12.59
CA LYS A 261 -17.45 15.77 -13.99
C LYS A 261 -18.73 15.01 -14.34
N THR A 262 -18.92 13.82 -13.79
CA THR A 262 -20.01 12.91 -14.18
C THR A 262 -21.10 12.81 -13.10
N SER A 263 -20.79 13.19 -11.86
CA SER A 263 -21.59 12.94 -10.66
C SER A 263 -21.93 11.45 -10.48
N LYS A 264 -20.98 10.58 -10.84
CA LYS A 264 -21.06 9.12 -10.76
C LYS A 264 -19.86 8.57 -9.99
N SER A 265 -19.98 7.32 -9.53
CA SER A 265 -18.87 6.61 -8.88
C SER A 265 -17.69 6.36 -9.84
N TYR A 266 -16.51 6.09 -9.28
CA TYR A 266 -15.35 5.69 -10.08
C TYR A 266 -15.59 4.36 -10.82
N GLY A 267 -16.25 3.40 -10.19
CA GLY A 267 -16.63 2.15 -10.83
C GLY A 267 -17.55 2.36 -12.02
N TYR A 268 -18.55 3.26 -11.90
CA TYR A 268 -19.41 3.63 -13.03
C TYR A 268 -18.59 4.21 -14.19
N ASN A 269 -17.68 5.15 -13.92
CA ASN A 269 -16.84 5.77 -14.96
C ASN A 269 -15.98 4.71 -15.67
N LEU A 270 -15.39 3.75 -14.93
CA LEU A 270 -14.58 2.68 -15.50
C LEU A 270 -15.41 1.75 -16.42
N LYS A 271 -16.61 1.39 -15.99
CA LYS A 271 -17.53 0.53 -16.75
C LYS A 271 -18.11 1.18 -18.01
N HIS A 272 -18.09 2.51 -18.09
CA HIS A 272 -18.60 3.29 -19.22
C HIS A 272 -17.48 3.93 -20.04
N ALA A 273 -16.27 3.36 -19.99
CA ALA A 273 -15.13 3.86 -20.75
C ALA A 273 -15.42 3.94 -22.27
N GLY A 274 -14.96 5.00 -22.92
CA GLY A 274 -15.25 5.27 -24.33
C GLY A 274 -16.55 6.04 -24.57
N ASN A 275 -17.42 6.21 -23.56
CA ASN A 275 -18.61 7.06 -23.61
C ASN A 275 -18.32 8.41 -22.95
N SER A 276 -17.90 9.39 -23.72
CA SER A 276 -17.45 10.70 -23.21
C SER A 276 -18.55 11.52 -22.52
N SER A 277 -19.84 11.16 -22.68
CA SER A 277 -20.98 11.79 -21.99
C SER A 277 -21.25 11.18 -20.62
N GLU A 278 -20.75 9.98 -20.35
CA GLU A 278 -21.02 9.21 -19.12
C GLU A 278 -19.77 8.86 -18.31
N SER A 279 -18.57 9.02 -18.91
CA SER A 279 -17.31 8.66 -18.29
C SER A 279 -16.24 9.74 -18.42
N THR A 280 -15.32 9.78 -17.46
CA THR A 280 -14.08 10.55 -17.57
C THR A 280 -13.07 9.90 -18.52
N PHE A 281 -13.19 8.60 -18.76
CA PHE A 281 -12.35 7.87 -19.71
C PHE A 281 -12.89 8.02 -21.13
N GLY A 282 -12.26 8.89 -21.91
CA GLY A 282 -12.67 9.18 -23.29
C GLY A 282 -12.53 7.98 -24.25
N THR A 283 -11.70 7.00 -23.92
CA THR A 283 -11.47 5.77 -24.68
C THR A 283 -11.32 4.57 -23.75
N LEU A 284 -11.53 3.37 -24.27
CA LEU A 284 -11.30 2.12 -23.55
C LEU A 284 -9.83 1.96 -23.17
N GLU A 285 -8.92 2.34 -24.08
CA GLU A 285 -7.48 2.28 -23.86
C GLU A 285 -7.03 3.19 -22.72
N ALA A 286 -7.64 4.36 -22.54
CA ALA A 286 -7.36 5.26 -21.43
C ALA A 286 -7.76 4.64 -20.07
N ALA A 287 -8.88 3.92 -20.01
CA ALA A 287 -9.29 3.21 -18.81
C ALA A 287 -8.36 2.02 -18.51
N ILE A 288 -7.96 1.27 -19.54
CA ILE A 288 -6.97 0.18 -19.39
C ILE A 288 -5.61 0.73 -18.93
N GLN A 289 -5.20 1.88 -19.46
CA GLN A 289 -3.98 2.56 -19.03
C GLN A 289 -4.02 2.92 -17.54
N GLN A 290 -5.15 3.45 -17.06
CA GLN A 290 -5.34 3.78 -15.66
C GLN A 290 -5.10 2.56 -14.75
N ILE A 291 -5.56 1.40 -15.15
CA ILE A 291 -5.43 0.18 -14.36
C ILE A 291 -4.03 -0.44 -14.49
N LEU A 292 -3.49 -0.55 -15.72
CA LEU A 292 -2.28 -1.34 -15.96
C LEU A 292 -0.98 -0.56 -15.93
N SER A 293 -0.94 0.69 -16.44
CA SER A 293 0.32 1.25 -16.92
C SER A 293 0.59 2.72 -16.59
N ARG A 294 -0.23 3.40 -15.79
CA ARG A 294 0.14 4.73 -15.28
C ARG A 294 1.34 4.65 -14.36
N THR A 295 1.99 5.76 -14.13
CA THR A 295 3.17 5.86 -13.24
C THR A 295 2.77 5.85 -11.77
N GLU A 296 1.51 6.16 -11.47
CA GLU A 296 0.99 6.25 -10.12
C GLU A 296 -0.38 5.57 -10.03
N GLY A 297 -0.69 4.98 -8.89
CA GLY A 297 -2.00 4.40 -8.58
C GLY A 297 -2.46 3.34 -9.59
N SER A 298 -1.56 2.54 -10.16
CA SER A 298 -1.82 1.48 -11.13
C SER A 298 -0.93 0.26 -10.87
N CYS A 299 -1.18 -0.85 -11.56
CA CYS A 299 -0.32 -2.03 -11.48
C CYS A 299 1.16 -1.73 -11.73
N ARG A 300 1.46 -0.94 -12.75
CA ARG A 300 2.84 -0.53 -13.05
C ARG A 300 3.38 0.41 -11.97
N GLY A 301 2.58 1.39 -11.56
CA GLY A 301 2.95 2.40 -10.57
C GLY A 301 3.43 1.76 -9.28
N ILE A 302 2.64 0.87 -8.68
CA ILE A 302 3.03 0.19 -7.44
C ILE A 302 4.22 -0.76 -7.63
N SER A 303 4.35 -1.41 -8.79
CA SER A 303 5.55 -2.21 -9.06
C SER A 303 6.82 -1.37 -9.10
N ASP A 304 6.77 -0.19 -9.73
CA ASP A 304 7.88 0.77 -9.73
C ASP A 304 8.15 1.28 -8.31
N GLU A 305 7.13 1.64 -7.56
CA GLU A 305 7.25 2.19 -6.21
C GLU A 305 7.88 1.20 -5.23
N VAL A 306 7.42 -0.04 -5.20
CA VAL A 306 8.03 -1.09 -4.36
C VAL A 306 9.51 -1.24 -4.66
N GLY A 307 9.91 -1.26 -5.93
CA GLY A 307 11.30 -1.43 -6.33
C GLY A 307 12.18 -0.22 -6.10
N THR A 308 11.68 1.00 -6.37
CA THR A 308 12.48 2.22 -6.43
C THR A 308 12.38 3.12 -5.19
N LYS A 309 11.28 3.01 -4.42
CA LYS A 309 11.05 3.79 -3.20
C LYS A 309 11.07 2.86 -1.97
N LYS A 310 10.09 1.98 -1.83
CA LYS A 310 9.87 1.17 -0.61
C LYS A 310 11.07 0.27 -0.28
N ILE A 311 11.71 -0.35 -1.27
CA ILE A 311 12.93 -1.13 -1.08
C ILE A 311 14.18 -0.28 -1.26
N ALA A 312 14.28 0.50 -2.35
CA ALA A 312 15.53 1.16 -2.71
C ALA A 312 15.95 2.25 -1.72
N ASN A 313 15.04 3.07 -1.21
CA ASN A 313 15.42 4.14 -0.29
C ASN A 313 16.14 3.61 0.96
N PRO A 314 15.57 2.68 1.75
CA PRO A 314 16.28 2.19 2.92
C PRO A 314 17.42 1.21 2.59
N PHE A 315 17.27 0.37 1.56
CA PHE A 315 18.23 -0.68 1.27
C PHE A 315 19.40 -0.20 0.40
N ALA A 316 19.12 0.49 -0.70
CA ALA A 316 20.14 0.88 -1.69
C ALA A 316 20.72 2.26 -1.42
N ASN A 317 19.90 3.22 -1.02
CA ASN A 317 20.28 4.62 -0.82
C ASN A 317 20.72 4.93 0.61
N GLY A 318 20.44 4.05 1.58
CA GLY A 318 20.87 4.20 2.98
C GLY A 318 19.95 5.02 3.86
N ASP A 319 18.79 5.40 3.35
CA ASP A 319 17.79 6.08 4.15
C ASP A 319 16.99 5.07 4.99
N VAL A 320 17.58 4.65 6.12
CA VAL A 320 16.97 3.68 7.02
C VAL A 320 15.71 4.21 7.66
N SER A 321 15.51 5.54 7.74
CA SER A 321 14.30 6.16 8.27
C SER A 321 13.06 5.85 7.40
N TYR A 322 13.27 5.57 6.13
CA TYR A 322 12.24 5.29 5.14
C TYR A 322 11.76 3.82 5.14
N VAL A 323 12.18 3.00 6.11
CA VAL A 323 11.64 1.63 6.25
C VAL A 323 10.16 1.69 6.61
N GLU A 324 9.32 1.15 5.75
CA GLU A 324 7.88 0.99 5.98
C GLU A 324 7.60 -0.15 6.96
N SER A 325 6.59 0.00 7.81
CA SER A 325 6.18 -0.99 8.84
C SER A 325 7.34 -1.49 9.74
N PRO A 326 8.16 -0.58 10.32
CA PRO A 326 9.34 -0.96 11.08
C PRO A 326 9.03 -1.46 12.49
N TYR A 327 7.85 -1.14 13.04
CA TYR A 327 7.49 -1.47 14.43
C TYR A 327 6.87 -2.85 14.55
N SER A 328 6.07 -3.26 13.58
CA SER A 328 5.43 -4.56 13.47
C SER A 328 6.29 -5.60 12.73
N TYR A 329 7.36 -5.16 12.07
CA TYR A 329 8.20 -5.94 11.15
C TYR A 329 7.43 -6.47 9.92
N ASN A 330 6.42 -5.72 9.47
CA ASN A 330 5.53 -6.20 8.41
C ASN A 330 6.01 -5.87 6.98
N SER A 331 7.06 -5.05 6.80
CA SER A 331 7.53 -4.51 5.51
C SER A 331 7.52 -5.53 4.36
N ILE A 332 8.16 -6.70 4.55
CA ILE A 332 8.23 -7.73 3.49
C ILE A 332 6.84 -8.24 3.11
N THR A 333 5.96 -8.38 4.09
CA THR A 333 4.56 -8.79 3.86
C THR A 333 3.79 -7.73 3.10
N ASP A 334 4.00 -6.45 3.43
CA ASP A 334 3.36 -5.31 2.79
C ASP A 334 3.80 -5.23 1.33
N PHE A 335 5.09 -5.23 1.05
CA PHE A 335 5.62 -5.22 -0.33
C PHE A 335 5.11 -6.42 -1.17
N ALA A 336 5.05 -7.61 -0.57
CA ALA A 336 4.49 -8.77 -1.27
C ALA A 336 2.99 -8.61 -1.55
N ASN A 337 2.22 -7.97 -0.65
CA ASN A 337 0.80 -7.69 -0.84
C ASN A 337 0.57 -6.58 -1.88
N ASN A 338 1.47 -5.58 -1.99
CA ASN A 338 1.44 -4.63 -3.10
C ASN A 338 1.51 -5.36 -4.45
N ILE A 339 2.42 -6.32 -4.61
CA ILE A 339 2.51 -7.10 -5.86
C ILE A 339 1.31 -8.05 -6.03
N ARG A 340 0.74 -8.59 -4.93
CA ARG A 340 -0.49 -9.38 -4.99
C ARG A 340 -1.71 -8.57 -5.42
N SER A 341 -1.74 -7.26 -5.18
CA SER A 341 -2.78 -6.39 -5.74
C SER A 341 -2.76 -6.41 -7.28
N ILE A 342 -1.55 -6.42 -7.88
CA ILE A 342 -1.36 -6.58 -9.33
C ILE A 342 -1.84 -7.97 -9.78
N GLU A 343 -1.51 -9.02 -9.03
CA GLU A 343 -1.96 -10.38 -9.32
C GLU A 343 -3.50 -10.46 -9.34
N ASN A 344 -4.17 -9.85 -8.35
CA ASN A 344 -5.64 -9.80 -8.29
C ASN A 344 -6.24 -9.11 -9.51
N VAL A 345 -5.70 -7.97 -9.93
CA VAL A 345 -6.12 -7.26 -11.15
C VAL A 345 -5.89 -8.11 -12.40
N TRP A 346 -4.71 -8.73 -12.52
CA TRP A 346 -4.37 -9.53 -13.70
C TRP A 346 -5.27 -10.75 -13.90
N TYR A 347 -5.59 -11.44 -12.80
CA TYR A 347 -6.45 -12.64 -12.82
C TYR A 347 -7.94 -12.33 -12.60
N GLY A 348 -8.32 -11.08 -12.32
CA GLY A 348 -9.71 -10.62 -12.23
C GLY A 348 -10.44 -11.11 -10.97
N GLY A 349 -9.76 -11.23 -9.83
CA GLY A 349 -10.38 -11.62 -8.55
C GLY A 349 -9.41 -11.67 -7.39
N MET A 350 -9.93 -11.56 -6.17
CA MET A 350 -9.20 -11.47 -4.90
C MET A 350 -8.29 -12.68 -4.56
N ASN A 351 -8.40 -13.77 -5.31
CA ASN A 351 -7.62 -14.98 -5.08
C ASN A 351 -6.41 -15.11 -6.04
N GLY A 352 -6.04 -14.02 -6.73
CA GLY A 352 -4.93 -13.98 -7.66
C GLY A 352 -5.00 -15.09 -8.69
N SER A 353 -3.89 -15.82 -8.89
CA SER A 353 -3.79 -16.91 -9.87
C SER A 353 -4.76 -18.08 -9.65
N SER A 354 -5.41 -18.17 -8.48
CA SER A 354 -6.47 -19.14 -8.21
C SER A 354 -7.87 -18.64 -8.62
N SER A 355 -7.99 -17.43 -9.16
CA SER A 355 -9.26 -16.87 -9.63
C SER A 355 -9.80 -17.64 -10.82
N ASN A 356 -11.12 -17.88 -10.81
CA ASN A 356 -11.87 -18.46 -11.93
C ASN A 356 -12.67 -17.40 -12.71
N ALA A 357 -12.22 -16.14 -12.70
CA ALA A 357 -12.90 -15.05 -13.39
C ALA A 357 -13.20 -15.40 -14.85
N THR A 358 -14.43 -15.09 -15.30
CA THR A 358 -14.84 -15.33 -16.69
C THR A 358 -14.06 -14.40 -17.63
N TYR A 359 -13.84 -13.16 -17.22
CA TYR A 359 -13.10 -12.14 -17.94
C TYR A 359 -11.90 -11.70 -17.07
N SER A 360 -10.70 -11.70 -17.66
CA SER A 360 -9.46 -11.25 -17.02
C SER A 360 -8.38 -10.95 -18.05
N PHE A 361 -7.40 -10.13 -17.71
CA PHE A 361 -6.24 -9.92 -18.58
C PHE A 361 -5.48 -11.23 -18.84
N HIS A 362 -5.37 -12.11 -17.84
CA HIS A 362 -4.81 -13.45 -17.98
C HIS A 362 -5.43 -14.20 -19.19
N LYS A 363 -6.76 -14.30 -19.25
CA LYS A 363 -7.46 -15.00 -20.35
C LYS A 363 -7.31 -14.28 -21.69
N PHE A 364 -7.50 -12.96 -21.69
CA PHE A 364 -7.36 -12.16 -22.90
C PHE A 364 -5.98 -12.36 -23.54
N PHE A 365 -4.90 -12.27 -22.75
CA PHE A 365 -3.55 -12.45 -23.26
C PHE A 365 -3.23 -13.91 -23.62
N ALA A 366 -3.78 -14.89 -22.90
CA ALA A 366 -3.61 -16.30 -23.27
C ALA A 366 -4.12 -16.58 -24.70
N GLU A 367 -5.19 -15.92 -25.13
CA GLU A 367 -5.80 -16.10 -26.44
C GLU A 367 -5.20 -15.19 -27.52
N ASN A 368 -4.83 -13.95 -27.17
CA ASN A 368 -4.46 -12.93 -28.16
C ASN A 368 -2.94 -12.68 -28.25
N SER A 369 -2.18 -12.82 -27.15
CA SER A 369 -0.73 -12.61 -27.11
C SER A 369 -0.09 -13.37 -25.96
N SER A 370 -0.08 -14.70 -26.04
CA SER A 370 0.29 -15.58 -24.92
C SER A 370 1.73 -15.39 -24.41
N ALA A 371 2.64 -14.94 -25.25
CA ALA A 371 4.02 -14.65 -24.84
C ALA A 371 4.09 -13.44 -23.91
N VAL A 372 3.31 -12.38 -24.19
CA VAL A 372 3.20 -11.18 -23.33
C VAL A 372 2.52 -11.54 -22.02
N GLY A 373 1.40 -12.28 -22.07
CA GLY A 373 0.69 -12.73 -20.88
C GLY A 373 1.59 -13.52 -19.93
N LYS A 374 2.30 -14.53 -20.45
CA LYS A 374 3.25 -15.33 -19.66
C LYS A 374 4.40 -14.52 -19.08
N ARG A 375 4.86 -13.49 -19.79
CA ARG A 375 5.90 -12.61 -19.25
C ARG A 375 5.40 -11.86 -18.01
N VAL A 376 4.19 -11.32 -18.04
CA VAL A 376 3.58 -10.65 -16.87
C VAL A 376 3.39 -11.62 -15.71
N GLU A 377 2.83 -12.81 -15.98
CA GLU A 377 2.59 -13.83 -14.95
C GLU A 377 3.88 -14.31 -14.28
N ASN A 378 4.92 -14.55 -15.06
CA ASN A 378 6.22 -14.92 -14.53
C ASN A 378 6.85 -13.79 -13.72
N ALA A 379 6.70 -12.53 -14.17
CA ALA A 379 7.23 -11.38 -13.46
C ALA A 379 6.50 -11.11 -12.13
N ILE A 380 5.17 -11.28 -12.07
CA ILE A 380 4.40 -11.23 -10.82
C ILE A 380 4.92 -12.29 -9.83
N ALA A 381 5.01 -13.54 -10.26
CA ALA A 381 5.45 -14.64 -9.42
C ALA A 381 6.90 -14.46 -8.93
N ASP A 382 7.80 -14.00 -9.81
CA ASP A 382 9.20 -13.74 -9.46
C ASP A 382 9.35 -12.57 -8.48
N ALA A 383 8.61 -11.48 -8.68
CA ALA A 383 8.62 -10.33 -7.77
C ALA A 383 8.17 -10.72 -6.36
N ILE A 384 7.04 -11.42 -6.22
CA ILE A 384 6.58 -11.93 -4.92
C ILE A 384 7.65 -12.82 -4.28
N ALA A 385 8.18 -13.79 -5.02
CA ALA A 385 9.17 -14.75 -4.49
C ALA A 385 10.47 -14.06 -4.05
N LYS A 386 10.95 -13.06 -4.78
CA LYS A 386 12.18 -12.32 -4.45
C LYS A 386 11.99 -11.39 -3.25
N ILE A 387 10.82 -10.75 -3.14
CA ILE A 387 10.46 -9.93 -1.98
C ILE A 387 10.41 -10.82 -0.73
N GLU A 388 9.68 -11.93 -0.78
CA GLU A 388 9.55 -12.85 0.36
C GLU A 388 10.87 -13.54 0.76
N ALA A 389 11.83 -13.61 -0.14
CA ALA A 389 13.16 -14.16 0.14
C ALA A 389 14.10 -13.19 0.86
N MET A 390 13.77 -11.89 0.94
CA MET A 390 14.59 -10.91 1.63
C MET A 390 14.76 -11.27 3.12
N PRO A 391 15.92 -10.93 3.74
CA PRO A 391 16.16 -11.19 5.14
C PRO A 391 15.13 -10.50 6.05
N TYR A 392 14.38 -11.28 6.81
CA TYR A 392 13.40 -10.80 7.79
C TYR A 392 14.04 -10.61 9.17
N PRO A 393 13.74 -9.52 9.89
CA PRO A 393 12.92 -8.38 9.46
C PRO A 393 13.68 -7.41 8.55
N PHE A 394 12.99 -6.74 7.64
CA PHE A 394 13.59 -5.85 6.66
C PHE A 394 14.32 -4.65 7.29
N VAL A 395 13.78 -4.10 8.38
CA VAL A 395 14.43 -3.02 9.14
C VAL A 395 15.81 -3.43 9.65
N ASN A 396 15.99 -4.67 10.13
CA ASN A 396 17.27 -5.18 10.58
C ASN A 396 18.22 -5.43 9.40
N TYR A 397 17.68 -5.83 8.25
CA TYR A 397 18.44 -6.00 7.03
C TYR A 397 19.05 -4.67 6.58
N CYS A 398 18.26 -3.62 6.45
CA CYS A 398 18.74 -2.28 6.10
C CYS A 398 19.70 -1.72 7.14
N SER A 399 19.36 -1.82 8.42
CA SER A 399 20.20 -1.37 9.53
C SER A 399 21.58 -2.04 9.55
N THR A 400 21.63 -3.33 9.24
CA THR A 400 22.91 -4.08 9.16
C THR A 400 23.76 -3.63 7.99
N ILE A 401 23.15 -3.46 6.80
CA ILE A 401 23.87 -3.05 5.59
C ILE A 401 24.49 -1.66 5.75
N TRP A 402 23.81 -0.74 6.39
CA TRP A 402 24.25 0.63 6.52
C TRP A 402 24.88 0.95 7.88
N ASN A 403 24.88 -0.02 8.82
CA ASN A 403 25.36 0.16 10.19
C ASN A 403 24.69 1.36 10.90
N VAL A 404 23.40 1.54 10.68
CA VAL A 404 22.55 2.58 11.28
C VAL A 404 21.35 1.89 11.91
N LYS A 405 21.06 2.19 13.17
CA LYS A 405 19.84 1.70 13.82
C LYS A 405 18.65 2.57 13.39
N PHE A 406 17.51 1.94 13.14
CA PHE A 406 16.30 2.64 12.75
C PHE A 406 15.89 3.74 13.75
N GLU A 407 16.01 3.47 15.06
CA GLU A 407 15.67 4.44 16.11
C GLU A 407 16.61 5.65 16.15
N ASP A 408 17.78 5.56 15.52
CA ASP A 408 18.79 6.61 15.44
C ASP A 408 18.83 7.29 14.07
N ALA A 409 18.06 6.77 13.09
CA ALA A 409 17.99 7.34 11.77
C ALA A 409 17.19 8.66 11.79
N GLU A 410 17.75 9.71 11.19
CA GLU A 410 17.05 10.96 10.98
C GLU A 410 15.97 10.78 9.93
N LEU A 411 14.81 11.42 10.14
CA LEU A 411 13.74 11.45 9.15
C LEU A 411 14.20 12.27 7.95
N VAL A 412 14.20 11.67 6.78
CA VAL A 412 14.43 12.36 5.51
C VAL A 412 13.07 12.68 4.92
N GLU A 413 12.78 13.97 4.79
CA GLU A 413 11.59 14.43 4.08
C GLU A 413 11.88 14.40 2.58
N TYR A 414 11.13 13.59 1.85
CA TYR A 414 11.14 13.65 0.39
C TYR A 414 10.17 14.75 -0.04
N PRO A 415 10.61 15.71 -0.89
CA PRO A 415 9.69 16.70 -1.41
C PRO A 415 8.58 15.97 -2.19
N GLU A 416 7.34 16.41 -1.97
CA GLU A 416 6.21 15.98 -2.79
C GLU A 416 6.57 16.17 -4.27
N GLU A 417 6.37 15.14 -5.07
CA GLU A 417 6.58 15.23 -6.53
C GLU A 417 5.43 16.07 -7.09
N GLU A 418 5.74 17.37 -7.48
CA GLU A 418 4.81 18.28 -8.15
C GLU A 418 4.34 17.76 -9.53
#